data_b5c75a25d0baffd7e6ed520bc5a07d97
#
_entry.id   b5c75a25d0baffd7e6ed520bc5a07d97
#
_cell.length_a   1.000
_cell.length_b   1.000
_cell.length_c   1.000
_cell.angle_alpha   90.00
_cell.angle_beta   90.00
_cell.angle_gamma   90.00
#
_symmetry.space_group_name_H-M   'P 1'
#
loop_
_entity.id
_entity.type
_entity.pdbx_description
1 polymer ?
#
loop_
_entity_poly.entity_id
_entity_poly.type
_entity_poly.pdbx_seq_one_letter_code
_entity_poly.pdbx_strand_id
1 'polypeptide(L)'
;MLKTVSIMLMVAMGLVACNGSEQKQSNEQKVNVSETASQTEQPKPIGTSKTLCDTVNVEQWSGFDEAEEEPKCQVIKAYQLSSYHCDVSKNAFGFKQDAAFIESGEHRIFAYSNDEICRKALDVRNSNAP
;
A
#
# COMPACT_ATOMS: atom_id res chain seq x y z
N MET A 1 -9.97 -45.43 -15.39
CA MET A 1 -9.66 -44.93 -16.76
C MET A 1 -8.76 -43.72 -16.59
N LEU A 2 -7.47 -43.91 -16.83
CA LEU A 2 -6.44 -42.87 -16.80
C LEU A 2 -6.59 -42.00 -18.04
N LYS A 3 -6.53 -40.69 -17.87
CA LYS A 3 -6.13 -39.76 -18.93
C LYS A 3 -5.08 -38.81 -18.39
N THR A 4 -3.85 -39.23 -18.54
CA THR A 4 -2.64 -38.41 -18.56
C THR A 4 -2.72 -37.50 -19.78
N VAL A 5 -2.63 -36.19 -19.56
CA VAL A 5 -2.28 -35.23 -20.60
C VAL A 5 -1.02 -34.52 -20.18
N SER A 6 0.04 -34.98 -20.80
CA SER A 6 1.36 -34.37 -20.84
C SER A 6 1.31 -33.22 -21.84
N ILE A 7 1.63 -32.00 -21.44
CA ILE A 7 1.90 -30.91 -22.36
C ILE A 7 3.24 -30.28 -22.02
N MET A 8 4.08 -30.45 -22.98
CA MET A 8 5.41 -29.98 -23.29
C MET A 8 5.64 -28.49 -23.04
N LEU A 9 6.71 -28.27 -22.41
CA LEU A 9 7.87 -27.38 -22.60
C LEU A 9 7.86 -26.51 -23.86
N MET A 10 7.87 -25.20 -23.70
CA MET A 10 8.50 -24.26 -24.65
C MET A 10 9.25 -23.19 -23.86
N VAL A 11 10.57 -23.37 -23.88
CA VAL A 11 11.60 -22.38 -23.53
C VAL A 11 11.71 -21.40 -24.69
N ALA A 12 11.55 -20.13 -24.43
CA ALA A 12 12.00 -19.08 -25.36
C ALA A 12 12.87 -18.10 -24.57
N MET A 13 14.16 -18.26 -24.78
CA MET A 13 15.18 -17.27 -24.42
C MET A 13 15.04 -16.06 -25.35
N GLY A 14 14.90 -14.89 -24.79
CA GLY A 14 15.03 -13.62 -25.48
C GLY A 14 15.98 -12.72 -24.72
N LEU A 15 17.27 -12.79 -25.08
CA LEU A 15 18.30 -11.80 -24.74
C LEU A 15 18.08 -10.56 -25.59
N VAL A 16 17.78 -9.43 -24.99
CA VAL A 16 17.97 -8.13 -25.61
C VAL A 16 18.90 -7.32 -24.74
N ALA A 17 20.13 -7.28 -25.19
CA ALA A 17 21.12 -6.29 -24.79
C ALA A 17 20.84 -5.00 -25.55
N CYS A 18 20.61 -3.91 -24.86
CA CYS A 18 20.77 -2.58 -25.44
C CYS A 18 21.83 -1.82 -24.69
N ASN A 19 22.88 -1.64 -25.45
CA ASN A 19 24.10 -0.93 -25.19
C ASN A 19 23.89 0.58 -25.41
N GLY A 20 24.48 1.38 -24.53
CA GLY A 20 25.19 2.61 -24.90
C GLY A 20 24.42 3.88 -25.12
N SER A 21 24.67 4.87 -24.31
CA SER A 21 25.33 6.09 -24.82
C SER A 21 25.73 6.99 -23.65
N GLU A 22 27.01 7.11 -23.48
CA GLU A 22 27.64 8.23 -22.80
C GLU A 22 27.23 9.56 -23.48
N GLN A 23 26.83 10.52 -22.70
CA GLN A 23 27.03 11.91 -23.08
C GLN A 23 27.51 12.71 -21.89
N LYS A 24 28.82 12.88 -21.94
CA LYS A 24 29.66 13.80 -21.19
C LYS A 24 29.34 15.21 -21.64
N GLN A 25 28.86 16.04 -20.73
CA GLN A 25 29.01 17.49 -20.93
C GLN A 25 29.41 18.15 -19.62
N SER A 26 30.67 18.46 -19.62
CA SER A 26 31.40 19.35 -18.73
C SER A 26 30.77 20.73 -18.79
N ASN A 27 30.45 21.31 -17.64
CA ASN A 27 30.57 22.75 -17.50
C ASN A 27 31.05 23.08 -16.09
N GLU A 28 32.34 23.42 -16.07
CA GLU A 28 32.99 24.11 -14.98
C GLU A 28 32.36 25.49 -14.81
N GLN A 29 31.88 25.80 -13.64
CA GLN A 29 31.95 27.17 -13.15
C GLN A 29 32.18 27.21 -11.65
N LYS A 30 33.33 27.68 -11.37
CA LYS A 30 34.06 27.96 -10.15
C LYS A 30 33.40 29.14 -9.39
N VAL A 31 33.68 29.14 -8.06
CA VAL A 31 33.63 30.29 -7.11
C VAL A 31 32.32 30.34 -6.30
N ASN A 32 32.26 30.31 -4.99
CA ASN A 32 33.12 30.89 -3.98
C ASN A 32 32.76 30.30 -2.59
N VAL A 33 33.78 30.13 -1.79
CA VAL A 33 33.71 29.83 -0.35
C VAL A 33 33.01 30.98 0.37
N SER A 34 31.99 30.70 1.17
CA SER A 34 31.76 31.45 2.38
C SER A 34 31.11 30.53 3.43
N GLU A 35 31.91 30.28 4.38
CA GLU A 35 31.67 29.76 5.71
C GLU A 35 30.51 30.49 6.37
N THR A 36 29.52 29.82 6.92
CA THR A 36 29.02 30.11 8.27
C THR A 36 27.75 29.32 8.58
N ALA A 37 27.76 28.71 9.75
CA ALA A 37 26.64 28.30 10.61
C ALA A 37 25.83 27.08 10.21
N SER A 38 26.29 25.99 10.75
CA SER A 38 25.53 24.98 11.48
C SER A 38 24.16 25.53 11.93
N GLN A 39 23.14 25.19 11.19
CA GLN A 39 21.79 25.10 11.75
C GLN A 39 21.35 23.66 11.59
N THR A 40 21.47 22.95 12.70
CA THR A 40 20.71 21.76 13.00
C THR A 40 19.26 22.16 12.89
N GLU A 41 18.65 21.95 11.74
CA GLU A 41 17.20 21.95 11.63
C GLU A 41 16.71 20.72 12.37
N GLN A 42 16.40 20.95 13.63
CA GLN A 42 15.56 20.11 14.43
C GLN A 42 14.27 19.85 13.64
N PRO A 43 13.90 18.59 13.36
CA PRO A 43 12.66 18.33 12.67
C PRO A 43 11.54 18.96 13.48
N LYS A 44 10.88 19.96 12.89
CA LYS A 44 9.67 20.57 13.40
C LYS A 44 8.72 19.42 13.73
N PRO A 45 8.18 19.35 14.95
CA PRO A 45 7.21 18.31 15.27
C PRO A 45 6.06 18.50 14.29
N ILE A 46 5.93 17.54 13.39
CA ILE A 46 4.76 17.39 12.53
C ILE A 46 3.62 17.29 13.50
N GLY A 47 2.76 18.30 13.51
CA GLY A 47 1.58 18.30 14.35
C GLY A 47 0.89 16.97 14.17
N THR A 48 0.66 16.26 15.25
CA THR A 48 -0.08 15.01 15.29
C THR A 48 -1.47 15.30 14.74
N SER A 49 -1.60 15.14 13.42
CA SER A 49 -2.91 14.98 12.82
C SER A 49 -3.47 13.73 13.46
N LYS A 50 -4.49 13.89 14.31
CA LYS A 50 -5.21 12.74 14.86
C LYS A 50 -5.66 11.92 13.67
N THR A 51 -5.11 10.72 13.55
CA THR A 51 -5.52 9.79 12.50
C THR A 51 -6.96 9.38 12.75
N LEU A 52 -7.66 8.96 11.72
CA LEU A 52 -9.03 8.44 11.86
C LEU A 52 -9.10 7.37 12.97
N CYS A 53 -8.07 6.56 13.06
CA CYS A 53 -7.92 5.49 14.04
C CYS A 53 -7.83 5.98 15.50
N ASP A 54 -7.34 7.20 15.73
CA ASP A 54 -7.26 7.78 17.08
C ASP A 54 -8.61 8.34 17.54
N THR A 55 -9.52 8.58 16.63
CA THR A 55 -10.80 9.22 16.89
C THR A 55 -11.99 8.27 16.94
N VAL A 56 -11.82 7.06 16.39
CA VAL A 56 -12.89 6.05 16.29
C VAL A 56 -12.44 4.71 16.80
N ASN A 57 -13.37 3.90 17.30
CA ASN A 57 -13.09 2.52 17.66
C ASN A 57 -13.17 1.63 16.43
N VAL A 58 -12.03 1.47 15.74
CA VAL A 58 -11.93 0.69 14.51
C VAL A 58 -12.24 -0.79 14.71
N GLU A 59 -12.13 -1.32 15.93
CA GLU A 59 -12.45 -2.72 16.22
C GLU A 59 -13.90 -3.10 15.91
N GLN A 60 -14.81 -2.11 15.96
CA GLN A 60 -16.23 -2.28 15.64
C GLN A 60 -16.54 -2.06 14.17
N TRP A 61 -15.57 -1.63 13.39
CA TRP A 61 -15.73 -1.42 11.96
C TRP A 61 -15.67 -2.74 11.21
N SER A 62 -16.18 -2.75 9.98
CA SER A 62 -16.09 -3.88 9.08
C SER A 62 -14.98 -3.64 8.06
N GLY A 63 -14.14 -4.62 7.85
CA GLY A 63 -13.04 -4.54 6.90
C GLY A 63 -12.82 -5.85 6.18
N PHE A 64 -12.05 -5.80 5.12
CA PHE A 64 -11.54 -6.97 4.42
C PHE A 64 -10.01 -6.93 4.36
N ASP A 65 -9.40 -8.10 4.43
CA ASP A 65 -7.96 -8.25 4.32
C ASP A 65 -7.58 -8.44 2.85
N GLU A 66 -6.81 -7.48 2.31
CA GLU A 66 -6.34 -7.52 0.93
C GLU A 66 -5.35 -8.67 0.67
N ALA A 67 -4.66 -9.15 1.71
CA ALA A 67 -3.71 -10.24 1.60
C ALA A 67 -4.39 -11.61 1.42
N GLU A 68 -5.70 -11.72 1.70
CA GLU A 68 -6.45 -12.94 1.46
C GLU A 68 -6.75 -13.13 -0.03
N GLU A 69 -6.72 -14.36 -0.49
CA GLU A 69 -7.06 -14.73 -1.88
C GLU A 69 -8.54 -14.42 -2.19
N GLU A 70 -9.42 -14.71 -1.22
CA GLU A 70 -10.85 -14.41 -1.28
C GLU A 70 -11.26 -13.50 -0.12
N PRO A 71 -10.98 -12.19 -0.18
CA PRO A 71 -11.26 -11.29 0.91
C PRO A 71 -12.76 -11.16 1.18
N LYS A 72 -13.12 -11.10 2.45
CA LYS A 72 -14.51 -10.97 2.92
C LYS A 72 -14.61 -9.88 3.97
N CYS A 73 -15.71 -9.14 3.94
CA CYS A 73 -15.98 -8.17 4.98
C CYS A 73 -16.33 -8.87 6.30
N GLN A 74 -15.61 -8.51 7.35
CA GLN A 74 -15.89 -8.94 8.72
C GLN A 74 -15.51 -7.85 9.71
N VAL A 75 -16.03 -7.92 10.93
CA VAL A 75 -15.71 -6.96 11.99
C VAL A 75 -14.22 -7.08 12.34
N ILE A 76 -13.53 -5.94 12.46
CA ILE A 76 -12.07 -5.91 12.72
C ILE A 76 -11.68 -6.72 13.95
N LYS A 77 -12.49 -6.68 15.01
CA LYS A 77 -12.28 -7.51 16.20
C LYS A 77 -12.15 -9.01 15.90
N ALA A 78 -12.78 -9.51 14.83
CA ALA A 78 -12.72 -10.92 14.45
C ALA A 78 -11.34 -11.37 13.96
N TYR A 79 -10.49 -10.44 13.50
CA TYR A 79 -9.10 -10.73 13.12
C TYR A 79 -8.17 -10.99 14.31
N GLN A 80 -8.59 -10.68 15.53
CA GLN A 80 -7.83 -10.93 16.77
C GLN A 80 -6.40 -10.34 16.74
N LEU A 81 -6.26 -9.14 16.19
CA LEU A 81 -4.98 -8.47 16.05
C LEU A 81 -4.39 -8.15 17.42
N SER A 82 -3.17 -8.61 17.69
CA SER A 82 -2.46 -8.36 18.95
C SER A 82 -1.88 -6.95 19.03
N SER A 83 -1.45 -6.43 17.90
CA SER A 83 -0.96 -5.06 17.71
C SER A 83 -1.10 -4.70 16.24
N TYR A 84 -1.34 -3.44 15.93
CA TYR A 84 -1.47 -2.99 14.56
C TYR A 84 -1.04 -1.53 14.40
N HIS A 85 -0.60 -1.21 13.21
CA HIS A 85 -0.46 0.16 12.73
C HIS A 85 -1.73 0.56 11.98
N CYS A 86 -2.17 1.80 12.13
CA CYS A 86 -3.40 2.26 11.52
C CYS A 86 -3.24 3.66 10.92
N ASP A 87 -3.53 3.76 9.63
CA ASP A 87 -3.49 4.98 8.83
C ASP A 87 -4.81 5.22 8.11
N VAL A 88 -4.94 6.40 7.51
CA VAL A 88 -6.06 6.72 6.63
C VAL A 88 -5.68 6.44 5.18
N SER A 89 -6.40 5.55 4.53
CA SER A 89 -6.30 5.32 3.10
C SER A 89 -7.42 6.06 2.37
N LYS A 90 -7.04 7.05 1.56
CA LYS A 90 -7.99 7.84 0.77
C LYS A 90 -8.28 7.14 -0.55
N ASN A 91 -9.56 7.05 -0.89
CA ASN A 91 -10.03 6.49 -2.17
C ASN A 91 -9.42 5.13 -2.51
N ALA A 92 -9.24 4.25 -1.52
CA ALA A 92 -8.71 2.92 -1.73
C ALA A 92 -9.47 2.21 -2.87
N PHE A 93 -8.73 1.60 -3.79
CA PHE A 93 -9.27 0.89 -4.96
C PHE A 93 -10.17 1.74 -5.90
N GLY A 94 -10.16 3.08 -5.77
CA GLY A 94 -11.06 3.98 -6.50
C GLY A 94 -12.42 4.17 -5.82
N PHE A 95 -12.63 3.59 -4.64
CA PHE A 95 -13.82 3.84 -3.84
C PHE A 95 -13.74 5.21 -3.15
N LYS A 96 -14.78 6.04 -3.28
CA LYS A 96 -14.74 7.46 -2.89
C LYS A 96 -14.82 7.74 -1.38
N GLN A 97 -14.80 6.72 -0.55
CA GLN A 97 -14.78 6.87 0.91
C GLN A 97 -13.42 6.49 1.47
N ASP A 98 -13.00 7.22 2.50
CA ASP A 98 -11.76 6.92 3.21
C ASP A 98 -11.93 5.63 4.02
N ALA A 99 -10.88 4.82 4.04
CA ALA A 99 -10.76 3.63 4.84
C ALA A 99 -9.76 3.86 5.97
N ALA A 100 -9.95 3.20 7.10
CA ALA A 100 -8.86 2.93 8.01
C ALA A 100 -8.04 1.77 7.44
N PHE A 101 -6.77 2.02 7.14
CA PHE A 101 -5.85 1.00 6.68
C PHE A 101 -5.07 0.44 7.87
N ILE A 102 -5.23 -0.84 8.14
CA ILE A 102 -4.70 -1.52 9.31
C ILE A 102 -3.67 -2.56 8.85
N GLU A 103 -2.44 -2.41 9.34
CA GLU A 103 -1.36 -3.37 9.11
C GLU A 103 -1.01 -4.09 10.41
N SER A 104 -1.02 -5.42 10.37
CA SER A 104 -0.66 -6.27 11.51
C SER A 104 -0.07 -7.59 11.02
N GLY A 105 1.24 -7.74 11.12
CA GLY A 105 1.92 -8.91 10.59
C GLY A 105 1.72 -9.05 9.08
N GLU A 106 1.06 -10.12 8.65
CA GLU A 106 0.75 -10.36 7.24
C GLU A 106 -0.60 -9.77 6.81
N HIS A 107 -1.39 -9.25 7.76
CA HIS A 107 -2.70 -8.67 7.48
C HIS A 107 -2.58 -7.25 6.93
N ARG A 108 -3.33 -6.96 5.88
CA ARG A 108 -3.49 -5.64 5.26
C ARG A 108 -4.98 -5.33 5.08
N ILE A 109 -5.58 -4.76 6.11
CA ILE A 109 -7.02 -4.65 6.22
C ILE A 109 -7.47 -3.23 5.89
N PHE A 110 -8.46 -3.12 5.00
CA PHE A 110 -9.18 -1.87 4.72
C PHE A 110 -10.50 -1.89 5.45
N ALA A 111 -10.64 -1.05 6.47
CA ALA A 111 -11.81 -1.00 7.34
C ALA A 111 -12.67 0.23 7.08
N TYR A 112 -13.96 0.03 7.14
CA TYR A 112 -15.02 1.02 6.91
C TYR A 112 -16.00 1.02 8.08
N SER A 113 -16.75 2.10 8.24
CA SER A 113 -17.61 2.31 9.41
C SER A 113 -18.73 1.27 9.59
N ASN A 114 -19.08 0.54 8.53
CA ASN A 114 -20.08 -0.54 8.58
C ASN A 114 -19.90 -1.55 7.45
N ASP A 115 -20.62 -2.67 7.55
CA ASP A 115 -20.55 -3.79 6.62
C ASP A 115 -21.03 -3.45 5.21
N GLU A 116 -22.07 -2.62 5.08
CA GLU A 116 -22.60 -2.22 3.77
C GLU A 116 -21.54 -1.44 2.96
N ILE A 117 -20.86 -0.50 3.62
CA ILE A 117 -19.82 0.30 2.99
C ILE A 117 -18.61 -0.59 2.66
N CYS A 118 -18.23 -1.49 3.56
CA CYS A 118 -17.16 -2.46 3.32
C CYS A 118 -17.43 -3.29 2.07
N ARG A 119 -18.63 -3.86 1.92
CA ARG A 119 -18.99 -4.67 0.75
C ARG A 119 -18.95 -3.87 -0.55
N LYS A 120 -19.44 -2.62 -0.55
CA LYS A 120 -19.33 -1.75 -1.72
C LYS A 120 -17.89 -1.48 -2.11
N ALA A 121 -17.02 -1.26 -1.13
CA ALA A 121 -15.59 -1.06 -1.38
C ALA A 121 -14.93 -2.34 -1.91
N LEU A 122 -15.29 -3.50 -1.38
CA LEU A 122 -14.81 -4.79 -1.84
C LEU A 122 -15.27 -5.09 -3.29
N ASP A 123 -16.52 -4.76 -3.64
CA ASP A 123 -17.03 -4.88 -5.01
C ASP A 123 -16.24 -4.00 -5.99
N VAL A 124 -15.92 -2.76 -5.60
CA VAL A 124 -15.08 -1.86 -6.41
C VAL A 124 -13.67 -2.42 -6.56
N ARG A 125 -13.05 -2.93 -5.48
CA ARG A 125 -11.74 -3.59 -5.53
C ARG A 125 -11.76 -4.77 -6.49
N ASN A 126 -12.75 -5.64 -6.40
CA ASN A 126 -12.87 -6.83 -7.26
C ASN A 126 -13.13 -6.47 -8.74
N SER A 127 -13.83 -5.37 -8.99
CA SER A 127 -14.08 -4.87 -10.35
C SER A 127 -12.84 -4.25 -11.00
N ASN A 128 -11.90 -3.76 -10.20
CA ASN A 128 -10.66 -3.12 -10.64
C ASN A 128 -9.44 -4.06 -10.54
N ALA A 129 -9.62 -5.28 -10.05
CA ALA A 129 -8.56 -6.29 -10.07
C ALA A 129 -8.22 -6.69 -11.51
N PRO A 130 -6.94 -6.83 -11.85
CA PRO A 130 -6.46 -7.18 -13.19
C PRO A 130 -6.85 -8.60 -13.63
#